data_9f0e5b2c38c3d193bfd4a2816a3471cc
#
_entry.id   9f0e5b2c38c3d193bfd4a2816a3471cc
#
_cell.length_a   1.000
_cell.length_b   1.000
_cell.length_c   1.000
_cell.angle_alpha   90.00
_cell.angle_beta   90.00
_cell.angle_gamma   90.00
#
_symmetry.space_group_name_H-M   'P 1'
#
loop_
_entity.id
_entity.type
_entity.pdbx_description
1 polymer ?
#
loop_
_entity_poly.entity_id
_entity_poly.type
_entity_poly.pdbx_seq_one_letter_code
_entity_poly.pdbx_strand_id
1 'polypeptide(L)'
;MLENESKTARKRRIELGQHNLLDNRVISKIIQASKIKKEDIVLELGTGDGRITRQLSDYAKRVCSFEIDYRLYKIAKTNCFDRINVKIYNFDLLEFEFQKFDVFISNIPYSRSKEVVKWLCLKKFRIAVIMVQDEFATKLLSRPGEKKFTAISAIAQYCFRLESIMEVPPDAFFPIPRVRSRIIRITPRNIIINAESIAKVEQMFSNNRKKLSDYTSDCGQTVGKRNISQTDLDAIVEFTSESEIY
;
A
#
# COMPACT_ATOMS: atom_id res chain seq x y z
N MET A 1 8.98 -26.51 -1.04
CA MET A 1 7.96 -26.87 -0.02
C MET A 1 6.52 -26.47 -0.36
N LEU A 2 6.29 -25.54 -1.27
CA LEU A 2 4.93 -25.12 -1.68
C LEU A 2 4.31 -26.02 -2.77
N GLU A 3 5.09 -26.89 -3.41
CA GLU A 3 4.64 -27.77 -4.51
C GLU A 3 3.73 -28.93 -4.06
N ASN A 4 3.70 -29.29 -2.77
CA ASN A 4 2.87 -30.38 -2.21
C ASN A 4 1.61 -29.88 -1.50
N GLU A 5 1.10 -28.72 -1.88
CA GLU A 5 -0.10 -28.16 -1.27
C GLU A 5 -1.37 -28.88 -1.75
N SER A 6 -2.30 -29.15 -0.81
CA SER A 6 -3.60 -29.75 -1.17
C SER A 6 -4.39 -28.82 -2.11
N LYS A 7 -5.18 -29.41 -3.05
CA LYS A 7 -6.03 -28.65 -3.99
C LYS A 7 -6.93 -27.64 -3.26
N THR A 8 -7.44 -27.99 -2.07
CA THR A 8 -8.29 -27.16 -1.25
C THR A 8 -7.56 -25.93 -0.68
N ALA A 9 -6.33 -26.11 -0.21
CA ALA A 9 -5.50 -25.02 0.30
C ALA A 9 -5.10 -24.02 -0.83
N ARG A 10 -4.78 -24.57 -2.01
CA ARG A 10 -4.51 -23.76 -3.21
C ARG A 10 -5.73 -22.94 -3.64
N LYS A 11 -6.93 -23.56 -3.64
CA LYS A 11 -8.19 -22.85 -3.97
C LYS A 11 -8.45 -21.70 -2.99
N ARG A 12 -8.29 -21.92 -1.70
CA ARG A 12 -8.47 -20.90 -0.66
C ARG A 12 -7.49 -19.73 -0.81
N ARG A 13 -6.22 -19.99 -1.19
CA ARG A 13 -5.25 -18.89 -1.45
C ARG A 13 -5.63 -18.04 -2.64
N ILE A 14 -6.11 -18.67 -3.72
CA ILE A 14 -6.59 -17.95 -4.92
C ILE A 14 -7.79 -17.07 -4.54
N GLU A 15 -8.72 -17.61 -3.75
CA GLU A 15 -9.90 -16.87 -3.26
C GLU A 15 -9.50 -15.69 -2.36
N LEU A 16 -8.44 -15.83 -1.56
CA LEU A 16 -7.89 -14.78 -0.70
C LEU A 16 -6.94 -13.81 -1.45
N GLY A 17 -6.70 -14.04 -2.75
CA GLY A 17 -5.76 -13.24 -3.54
C GLY A 17 -4.31 -13.37 -3.08
N GLN A 18 -3.95 -14.47 -2.42
CA GLN A 18 -2.60 -14.73 -1.92
C GLN A 18 -1.75 -15.37 -3.01
N HIS A 19 -0.87 -14.59 -3.61
CA HIS A 19 0.11 -15.02 -4.61
C HIS A 19 1.52 -14.78 -4.06
N ASN A 20 2.26 -15.85 -3.82
CA ASN A 20 3.63 -15.75 -3.34
C ASN A 20 4.55 -15.37 -4.49
N LEU A 21 5.32 -14.32 -4.32
CA LEU A 21 6.32 -13.89 -5.28
C LEU A 21 7.51 -14.87 -5.26
N LEU A 22 7.82 -15.46 -6.41
CA LEU A 22 8.92 -16.44 -6.55
C LEU A 22 10.13 -15.88 -7.29
N ASP A 23 9.94 -14.90 -8.16
CA ASP A 23 11.02 -14.36 -8.99
C ASP A 23 11.97 -13.47 -8.15
N ASN A 24 13.19 -13.94 -7.96
CA ASN A 24 14.22 -13.22 -7.20
C ASN A 24 14.63 -11.89 -7.86
N ARG A 25 14.49 -11.74 -9.17
CA ARG A 25 14.77 -10.47 -9.87
C ARG A 25 13.77 -9.40 -9.44
N VAL A 26 12.50 -9.79 -9.28
CA VAL A 26 11.44 -8.90 -8.80
C VAL A 26 11.69 -8.52 -7.34
N ILE A 27 12.06 -9.49 -6.48
CA ILE A 27 12.42 -9.23 -5.07
C ILE A 27 13.59 -8.25 -4.98
N SER A 28 14.66 -8.50 -5.76
CA SER A 28 15.82 -7.59 -5.81
C SER A 28 15.41 -6.18 -6.24
N LYS A 29 14.44 -6.06 -7.17
CA LYS A 29 13.93 -4.76 -7.61
C LYS A 29 13.14 -4.03 -6.53
N ILE A 30 12.34 -4.76 -5.73
CA ILE A 30 11.64 -4.22 -4.55
C ILE A 30 12.66 -3.64 -3.55
N ILE A 31 13.69 -4.41 -3.22
CA ILE A 31 14.75 -4.00 -2.28
C ILE A 31 15.49 -2.77 -2.81
N GLN A 32 15.91 -2.78 -4.07
CA GLN A 32 16.57 -1.64 -4.70
C GLN A 32 15.68 -0.37 -4.67
N ALA A 33 14.39 -0.53 -5.00
CA ALA A 33 13.44 0.59 -5.04
C ALA A 33 13.20 1.19 -3.64
N SER A 34 13.27 0.37 -2.58
CA SER A 34 13.03 0.79 -1.20
C SER A 34 14.15 1.63 -0.60
N LYS A 35 15.34 1.64 -1.19
CA LYS A 35 16.50 2.41 -0.70
C LYS A 35 16.71 2.21 0.81
N ILE A 36 16.61 0.97 1.27
CA ILE A 36 16.82 0.61 2.68
C ILE A 36 18.24 0.96 3.10
N LYS A 37 18.37 1.51 4.32
CA LYS A 37 19.62 1.81 4.98
C LYS A 37 19.83 0.89 6.17
N LYS A 38 21.07 0.74 6.61
CA LYS A 38 21.45 -0.14 7.74
C LYS A 38 20.81 0.25 9.08
N GLU A 39 20.42 1.51 9.24
CA GLU A 39 19.73 2.05 10.42
C GLU A 39 18.22 1.93 10.37
N ASP A 40 17.63 1.60 9.22
CA ASP A 40 16.17 1.60 9.02
C ASP A 40 15.47 0.45 9.76
N ILE A 41 14.27 0.78 10.25
CA ILE A 41 13.25 -0.18 10.66
C ILE A 41 12.32 -0.41 9.49
N VAL A 42 12.31 -1.63 8.97
CA VAL A 42 11.42 -2.04 7.88
C VAL A 42 10.15 -2.66 8.46
N LEU A 43 9.01 -2.20 7.99
CA LEU A 43 7.70 -2.76 8.27
C LEU A 43 7.18 -3.48 7.02
N GLU A 44 6.87 -4.76 7.13
CA GLU A 44 6.35 -5.57 6.03
C GLU A 44 4.93 -6.06 6.34
N LEU A 45 4.02 -5.85 5.39
CA LEU A 45 2.68 -6.42 5.41
C LEU A 45 2.57 -7.56 4.41
N GLY A 46 2.20 -8.74 4.91
CA GLY A 46 2.10 -9.96 4.11
C GLY A 46 3.45 -10.67 3.98
N THR A 47 3.91 -11.29 5.08
CA THR A 47 5.17 -12.05 5.13
C THR A 47 5.23 -13.18 4.10
N GLY A 48 4.07 -13.83 3.86
CA GLY A 48 4.01 -15.01 3.02
C GLY A 48 4.87 -16.16 3.58
N ASP A 49 5.76 -16.71 2.76
CA ASP A 49 6.71 -17.72 3.16
C ASP A 49 8.01 -17.17 3.81
N GLY A 50 8.12 -15.84 3.96
CA GLY A 50 9.28 -15.16 4.54
C GLY A 50 10.41 -14.87 3.56
N ARG A 51 10.23 -15.10 2.28
CA ARG A 51 11.27 -14.95 1.24
C ARG A 51 11.73 -13.52 1.07
N ILE A 52 10.82 -12.56 1.03
CA ILE A 52 11.13 -11.13 0.97
C ILE A 52 11.70 -10.70 2.32
N THR A 53 11.05 -11.07 3.42
CA THR A 53 11.47 -10.77 4.80
C THR A 53 12.93 -11.14 5.05
N ARG A 54 13.33 -12.35 4.63
CA ARG A 54 14.69 -12.85 4.77
C ARG A 54 15.70 -11.98 4.03
N GLN A 55 15.40 -11.59 2.79
CA GLN A 55 16.30 -10.73 2.02
C GLN A 55 16.34 -9.29 2.58
N LEU A 56 15.21 -8.75 3.07
CA LEU A 56 15.17 -7.43 3.72
C LEU A 56 16.09 -7.37 4.95
N SER A 57 16.22 -8.48 5.69
CA SER A 57 17.06 -8.56 6.89
C SER A 57 18.55 -8.34 6.63
N ASP A 58 19.02 -8.57 5.41
CA ASP A 58 20.42 -8.33 5.04
C ASP A 58 20.76 -6.84 4.95
N TYR A 59 19.76 -5.97 4.79
CA TYR A 59 19.92 -4.53 4.54
C TYR A 59 19.45 -3.64 5.69
N ALA A 60 18.51 -4.10 6.53
CA ALA A 60 17.86 -3.29 7.55
C ALA A 60 18.45 -3.52 8.95
N LYS A 61 18.28 -2.52 9.84
CA LYS A 61 18.52 -2.69 11.27
C LYS A 61 17.57 -3.69 11.89
N ARG A 62 16.29 -3.63 11.50
CA ARG A 62 15.21 -4.50 11.98
C ARG A 62 14.15 -4.66 10.91
N VAL A 63 13.61 -5.86 10.79
CA VAL A 63 12.41 -6.15 9.98
C VAL A 63 11.30 -6.62 10.90
N CYS A 64 10.18 -5.91 10.90
CA CYS A 64 8.95 -6.30 11.56
C CYS A 64 7.94 -6.70 10.48
N SER A 65 7.60 -7.97 10.41
CA SER A 65 6.75 -8.53 9.37
C SER A 65 5.46 -9.10 9.95
N PHE A 66 4.35 -8.95 9.23
CA PHE A 66 3.01 -9.33 9.69
C PHE A 66 2.36 -10.27 8.70
N GLU A 67 1.82 -11.41 9.21
CA GLU A 67 1.13 -12.42 8.43
C GLU A 67 -0.12 -12.90 9.16
N ILE A 68 -1.25 -12.77 8.52
CA ILE A 68 -2.54 -13.16 9.10
C ILE A 68 -2.80 -14.67 8.98
N ASP A 69 -2.29 -15.32 7.93
CA ASP A 69 -2.40 -16.77 7.76
C ASP A 69 -1.39 -17.47 8.69
N TYR A 70 -1.91 -18.15 9.71
CA TYR A 70 -1.11 -18.86 10.72
C TYR A 70 -0.17 -19.92 10.12
N ARG A 71 -0.54 -20.54 9.02
CA ARG A 71 0.31 -21.55 8.36
C ARG A 71 1.51 -20.89 7.69
N LEU A 72 1.27 -19.78 6.95
CA LEU A 72 2.35 -19.01 6.34
C LEU A 72 3.25 -18.37 7.40
N TYR A 73 2.66 -17.83 8.47
CA TYR A 73 3.41 -17.37 9.63
C TYR A 73 4.39 -18.42 10.18
N LYS A 74 3.95 -19.69 10.36
CA LYS A 74 4.84 -20.78 10.82
C LYS A 74 5.96 -21.04 9.83
N ILE A 75 5.64 -21.11 8.53
CA ILE A 75 6.62 -21.32 7.47
C ILE A 75 7.66 -20.19 7.48
N ALA A 76 7.20 -18.94 7.52
CA ALA A 76 8.07 -17.78 7.56
C ALA A 76 8.99 -17.77 8.78
N LYS A 77 8.45 -18.13 9.96
CA LYS A 77 9.27 -18.26 11.18
C LYS A 77 10.38 -19.30 11.02
N THR A 78 10.07 -20.43 10.40
CA THR A 78 11.08 -21.46 10.11
C THR A 78 12.10 -20.96 9.08
N ASN A 79 11.66 -20.29 8.03
CA ASN A 79 12.54 -19.79 6.98
C ASN A 79 13.44 -18.61 7.41
N CYS A 80 13.07 -17.92 8.50
CA CYS A 80 13.79 -16.77 9.03
C CYS A 80 14.40 -17.03 10.43
N PHE A 81 14.47 -18.28 10.91
CA PHE A 81 14.86 -18.59 12.29
C PHE A 81 16.26 -18.10 12.66
N ASP A 82 17.17 -18.05 11.69
CA ASP A 82 18.56 -17.60 11.81
C ASP A 82 18.73 -16.08 11.70
N ARG A 83 17.65 -15.34 11.49
CA ARG A 83 17.67 -13.89 11.29
C ARG A 83 17.34 -13.14 12.58
N ILE A 84 18.36 -12.80 13.35
CA ILE A 84 18.23 -12.19 14.70
C ILE A 84 17.55 -10.81 14.68
N ASN A 85 17.60 -10.10 13.55
CA ASN A 85 16.98 -8.78 13.37
C ASN A 85 15.56 -8.85 12.76
N VAL A 86 14.99 -10.06 12.58
CA VAL A 86 13.64 -10.27 12.06
C VAL A 86 12.68 -10.61 13.20
N LYS A 87 11.52 -9.94 13.21
CA LYS A 87 10.40 -10.27 14.08
C LYS A 87 9.14 -10.44 13.26
N ILE A 88 8.54 -11.62 13.30
CA ILE A 88 7.33 -11.95 12.56
C ILE A 88 6.17 -12.07 13.55
N TYR A 89 5.04 -11.42 13.22
CA TYR A 89 3.83 -11.39 14.02
C TYR A 89 2.70 -12.08 13.26
N ASN A 90 1.93 -12.93 13.95
CA ASN A 90 0.69 -13.49 13.40
C ASN A 90 -0.47 -12.57 13.78
N PHE A 91 -0.60 -11.47 13.06
CA PHE A 91 -1.58 -10.43 13.33
C PHE A 91 -1.87 -9.63 12.06
N ASP A 92 -3.02 -8.94 11.99
CA ASP A 92 -3.28 -7.97 10.94
C ASP A 92 -2.58 -6.63 11.26
N LEU A 93 -1.61 -6.24 10.43
CA LEU A 93 -0.89 -4.99 10.63
C LEU A 93 -1.80 -3.77 10.65
N LEU A 94 -2.89 -3.77 9.89
CA LEU A 94 -3.77 -2.59 9.79
C LEU A 94 -4.61 -2.35 11.06
N GLU A 95 -4.75 -3.41 11.89
CA GLU A 95 -5.37 -3.35 13.22
C GLU A 95 -4.34 -3.10 14.34
N PHE A 96 -3.05 -3.02 13.98
CA PHE A 96 -1.97 -2.85 14.95
C PHE A 96 -1.41 -1.42 14.91
N GLU A 97 -1.29 -0.79 16.08
CA GLU A 97 -0.66 0.50 16.19
C GLU A 97 0.86 0.36 16.26
N PHE A 98 1.52 0.53 15.11
CA PHE A 98 2.97 0.50 15.01
C PHE A 98 3.53 1.91 15.18
N GLN A 99 4.34 2.13 16.22
CA GLN A 99 4.76 3.46 16.65
C GLN A 99 5.71 4.15 15.65
N LYS A 100 6.68 3.43 15.08
CA LYS A 100 7.69 4.03 14.21
C LYS A 100 8.30 3.01 13.25
N PHE A 101 8.34 3.35 11.97
CA PHE A 101 9.09 2.64 10.93
C PHE A 101 9.62 3.65 9.90
N ASP A 102 10.68 3.27 9.18
CA ASP A 102 11.31 4.11 8.18
C ASP A 102 10.91 3.69 6.76
N VAL A 103 10.77 2.40 6.54
CA VAL A 103 10.47 1.80 5.24
C VAL A 103 9.28 0.85 5.36
N PHE A 104 8.31 0.97 4.45
CA PHE A 104 7.20 0.03 4.33
C PHE A 104 7.32 -0.80 3.06
N ILE A 105 7.15 -2.11 3.16
CA ILE A 105 7.19 -3.06 2.03
C ILE A 105 5.94 -3.93 2.06
N SER A 106 5.33 -4.15 0.90
CA SER A 106 4.23 -5.11 0.80
C SER A 106 4.01 -5.63 -0.61
N ASN A 107 3.88 -6.94 -0.73
CA ASN A 107 3.14 -7.57 -1.81
C ASN A 107 1.67 -7.63 -1.38
N ILE A 108 0.91 -6.57 -1.65
CA ILE A 108 -0.42 -6.39 -1.07
C ILE A 108 -1.42 -7.40 -1.66
N PRO A 109 -2.18 -8.14 -0.83
CA PRO A 109 -3.35 -8.87 -1.32
C PRO A 109 -4.27 -7.92 -2.09
N TYR A 110 -4.63 -8.28 -3.31
CA TYR A 110 -5.28 -7.35 -4.24
C TYR A 110 -6.56 -6.69 -3.70
N SER A 111 -7.32 -7.43 -2.88
CA SER A 111 -8.53 -6.93 -2.24
C SER A 111 -8.27 -5.81 -1.21
N ARG A 112 -7.06 -5.72 -0.67
CA ARG A 112 -6.70 -4.76 0.39
C ARG A 112 -5.94 -3.53 -0.10
N SER A 113 -5.66 -3.42 -1.41
CA SER A 113 -4.80 -2.35 -1.95
C SER A 113 -5.27 -0.94 -1.59
N LYS A 114 -6.58 -0.68 -1.67
CA LYS A 114 -7.16 0.63 -1.31
C LYS A 114 -7.00 0.94 0.19
N GLU A 115 -7.24 -0.05 1.04
CA GLU A 115 -7.13 0.06 2.49
C GLU A 115 -5.71 0.38 2.93
N VAL A 116 -4.72 -0.36 2.39
CA VAL A 116 -3.30 -0.13 2.70
C VAL A 116 -2.84 1.26 2.28
N VAL A 117 -3.23 1.75 1.09
CA VAL A 117 -2.86 3.09 0.64
C VAL A 117 -3.45 4.15 1.55
N LYS A 118 -4.72 4.03 1.97
CA LYS A 118 -5.34 4.95 2.93
C LYS A 118 -4.66 4.91 4.30
N TRP A 119 -4.33 3.71 4.79
CA TRP A 119 -3.60 3.54 6.04
C TRP A 119 -2.23 4.22 5.99
N LEU A 120 -1.49 4.10 4.88
CA LEU A 120 -0.21 4.79 4.68
C LEU A 120 -0.34 6.32 4.74
N CYS A 121 -1.47 6.89 4.26
CA CYS A 121 -1.70 8.35 4.33
C CYS A 121 -1.73 8.88 5.78
N LEU A 122 -2.04 8.03 6.74
CA LEU A 122 -2.12 8.35 8.18
C LEU A 122 -0.81 8.05 8.93
N LYS A 123 0.25 7.60 8.25
CA LYS A 123 1.50 7.17 8.88
C LYS A 123 2.69 8.03 8.47
N LYS A 124 3.66 8.15 9.38
CA LYS A 124 4.95 8.80 9.10
C LYS A 124 5.98 7.74 8.74
N PHE A 125 6.58 7.88 7.56
CA PHE A 125 7.64 7.00 7.06
C PHE A 125 8.49 7.73 6.02
N ARG A 126 9.64 7.19 5.67
CA ARG A 126 10.54 7.77 4.68
C ARG A 126 10.19 7.34 3.25
N ILE A 127 9.87 6.07 3.06
CA ILE A 127 9.60 5.48 1.74
C ILE A 127 8.76 4.21 1.89
N ALA A 128 7.87 3.97 0.94
CA ALA A 128 7.21 2.68 0.82
C ALA A 128 7.37 2.11 -0.58
N VAL A 129 7.45 0.78 -0.68
CA VAL A 129 7.39 0.04 -1.94
C VAL A 129 6.29 -0.99 -1.84
N ILE A 130 5.29 -0.85 -2.68
CA ILE A 130 4.16 -1.75 -2.73
C ILE A 130 4.07 -2.42 -4.08
N MET A 131 3.62 -3.67 -4.10
CA MET A 131 3.23 -4.35 -5.31
C MET A 131 1.72 -4.57 -5.29
N VAL A 132 1.06 -4.12 -6.36
CA VAL A 132 -0.39 -4.12 -6.51
C VAL A 132 -0.78 -4.59 -7.90
N GLN A 133 -2.07 -4.90 -8.13
CA GLN A 133 -2.57 -5.15 -9.50
C GLN A 133 -2.30 -3.98 -10.41
N ASP A 134 -1.98 -4.25 -11.67
CA ASP A 134 -1.67 -3.23 -12.67
C ASP A 134 -2.82 -2.24 -12.90
N GLU A 135 -4.06 -2.73 -12.86
CA GLU A 135 -5.23 -1.86 -12.95
C GLU A 135 -5.32 -0.86 -11.78
N PHE A 136 -5.03 -1.32 -10.54
CA PHE A 136 -5.03 -0.45 -9.38
C PHE A 136 -3.86 0.55 -9.43
N ALA A 137 -2.67 0.10 -9.85
CA ALA A 137 -1.53 0.97 -10.10
C ALA A 137 -1.85 2.07 -11.13
N THR A 138 -2.54 1.69 -12.22
CA THR A 138 -2.99 2.65 -13.24
C THR A 138 -3.96 3.70 -12.65
N LYS A 139 -4.88 3.29 -11.77
CA LYS A 139 -5.76 4.24 -11.05
C LYS A 139 -4.95 5.20 -10.18
N LEU A 140 -4.00 4.68 -9.39
CA LEU A 140 -3.16 5.52 -8.52
C LEU A 140 -2.37 6.57 -9.30
N LEU A 141 -1.90 6.23 -10.51
CA LEU A 141 -1.05 7.07 -11.35
C LEU A 141 -1.84 7.96 -12.33
N SER A 142 -3.16 7.76 -12.45
CA SER A 142 -4.02 8.55 -13.35
C SER A 142 -4.06 10.01 -12.94
N ARG A 143 -4.04 10.91 -13.93
CA ARG A 143 -4.09 12.37 -13.72
C ARG A 143 -5.54 12.84 -13.57
N PRO A 144 -5.75 14.01 -12.91
CA PRO A 144 -7.04 14.69 -12.94
C PRO A 144 -7.53 14.84 -14.39
N GLY A 145 -8.82 14.60 -14.61
CA GLY A 145 -9.43 14.59 -15.96
C GLY A 145 -9.45 13.23 -16.65
N GLU A 146 -8.57 12.29 -16.31
CA GLU A 146 -8.56 10.96 -16.93
C GLU A 146 -9.70 10.08 -16.40
N LYS A 147 -10.20 9.18 -17.27
CA LYS A 147 -11.32 8.26 -16.95
C LYS A 147 -11.06 7.38 -15.72
N LYS A 148 -9.80 7.03 -15.48
CA LYS A 148 -9.40 6.15 -14.35
C LYS A 148 -9.08 6.93 -13.07
N PHE A 149 -9.12 8.26 -13.09
CA PHE A 149 -8.92 9.08 -11.90
C PHE A 149 -10.11 8.92 -10.93
N THR A 150 -9.82 8.55 -9.69
CA THR A 150 -10.80 8.22 -8.65
C THR A 150 -10.41 8.86 -7.32
N ALA A 151 -11.25 8.74 -6.30
CA ALA A 151 -10.95 9.23 -4.96
C ALA A 151 -9.58 8.74 -4.44
N ILE A 152 -9.26 7.46 -4.63
CA ILE A 152 -7.97 6.93 -4.18
C ILE A 152 -6.80 7.51 -4.96
N SER A 153 -6.98 7.88 -6.22
CA SER A 153 -5.98 8.58 -7.02
C SER A 153 -5.69 9.96 -6.43
N ALA A 154 -6.74 10.73 -6.12
CA ALA A 154 -6.64 12.05 -5.51
C ALA A 154 -5.96 11.97 -4.13
N ILE A 155 -6.44 11.11 -3.23
CA ILE A 155 -5.90 10.92 -1.88
C ILE A 155 -4.41 10.53 -1.94
N ALA A 156 -4.06 9.53 -2.75
CA ALA A 156 -2.70 9.04 -2.83
C ALA A 156 -1.74 10.09 -3.41
N GLN A 157 -2.14 10.81 -4.46
CA GLN A 157 -1.30 11.83 -5.09
C GLN A 157 -1.20 13.11 -4.24
N TYR A 158 -2.21 13.37 -3.42
CA TYR A 158 -2.15 14.43 -2.40
C TYR A 158 -1.06 14.12 -1.36
N CYS A 159 -1.12 12.93 -0.76
CA CYS A 159 -0.20 12.54 0.32
C CYS A 159 1.20 12.18 -0.18
N PHE A 160 1.34 11.70 -1.43
CA PHE A 160 2.54 11.04 -1.90
C PHE A 160 2.99 11.47 -3.30
N ARG A 161 4.31 11.38 -3.53
CA ARG A 161 4.88 11.20 -4.86
C ARG A 161 4.89 9.72 -5.19
N LEU A 162 4.27 9.33 -6.30
CA LEU A 162 4.14 7.96 -6.76
C LEU A 162 5.01 7.73 -8.00
N GLU A 163 5.77 6.63 -8.00
CA GLU A 163 6.63 6.25 -9.11
C GLU A 163 6.38 4.79 -9.50
N SER A 164 6.07 4.55 -10.77
CA SER A 164 6.04 3.19 -11.34
C SER A 164 7.45 2.69 -11.54
N ILE A 165 7.81 1.59 -10.88
CA ILE A 165 9.16 1.05 -10.90
C ILE A 165 9.30 -0.07 -11.93
N MET A 166 8.34 -1.01 -11.94
CA MET A 166 8.40 -2.20 -12.79
C MET A 166 7.01 -2.83 -12.94
N GLU A 167 6.69 -3.29 -14.14
CA GLU A 167 5.60 -4.23 -14.37
C GLU A 167 6.06 -5.66 -14.04
N VAL A 168 5.20 -6.43 -13.38
CA VAL A 168 5.51 -7.78 -12.94
C VAL A 168 4.55 -8.75 -13.63
N PRO A 169 5.07 -9.69 -14.43
CA PRO A 169 4.25 -10.65 -15.14
C PRO A 169 3.69 -11.71 -14.17
N PRO A 170 2.57 -12.38 -14.53
CA PRO A 170 1.91 -13.34 -13.66
C PRO A 170 2.77 -14.57 -13.30
N ASP A 171 3.66 -14.99 -14.16
CA ASP A 171 4.56 -16.15 -13.96
C ASP A 171 5.63 -15.93 -12.88
N ALA A 172 5.79 -14.67 -12.42
CA ALA A 172 6.61 -14.36 -11.26
C ALA A 172 6.04 -14.90 -9.92
N PHE A 173 4.79 -15.40 -9.93
CA PHE A 173 4.06 -15.79 -8.72
C PHE A 173 3.61 -17.25 -8.72
N PHE A 174 3.38 -17.77 -7.51
CA PHE A 174 2.68 -19.04 -7.30
C PHE A 174 1.64 -18.93 -6.16
N PRO A 175 0.39 -19.33 -6.39
CA PRO A 175 -0.21 -19.66 -7.68
C PRO A 175 -0.17 -18.47 -8.66
N ILE A 176 -0.17 -18.78 -9.96
CA ILE A 176 -0.13 -17.73 -11.02
C ILE A 176 -1.43 -16.91 -10.96
N PRO A 177 -1.37 -15.57 -10.76
CA PRO A 177 -2.54 -14.70 -10.85
C PRO A 177 -3.05 -14.56 -12.29
N ARG A 178 -4.30 -14.12 -12.46
CA ARG A 178 -4.89 -13.88 -13.77
C ARG A 178 -4.47 -12.56 -14.41
N VAL A 179 -3.87 -11.66 -13.62
CA VAL A 179 -3.55 -10.29 -14.00
C VAL A 179 -2.10 -9.96 -13.69
N ARG A 180 -1.56 -8.97 -14.37
CA ARG A 180 -0.23 -8.41 -14.08
C ARG A 180 -0.27 -7.61 -12.79
N SER A 181 0.89 -7.48 -12.18
CA SER A 181 1.15 -6.60 -11.05
C SER A 181 2.09 -5.47 -11.44
N ARG A 182 2.20 -4.47 -10.58
CA ARG A 182 3.14 -3.35 -10.74
C ARG A 182 3.73 -2.98 -9.40
N ILE A 183 5.04 -2.72 -9.39
CA ILE A 183 5.74 -2.17 -8.24
C ILE A 183 5.62 -0.65 -8.29
N ILE A 184 5.12 -0.07 -7.22
CA ILE A 184 5.00 1.38 -7.01
C ILE A 184 5.87 1.78 -5.84
N ARG A 185 6.72 2.79 -6.04
CA ARG A 185 7.42 3.49 -4.98
C ARG A 185 6.60 4.69 -4.54
N ILE A 186 6.49 4.86 -3.24
CA ILE A 186 5.70 5.89 -2.57
C ILE A 186 6.65 6.70 -1.69
N THR A 187 6.68 8.02 -1.90
CA THR A 187 7.46 8.95 -1.08
C THR A 187 6.51 10.00 -0.51
N PRO A 188 6.42 10.14 0.83
CA PRO A 188 5.56 11.15 1.46
C PRO A 188 5.91 12.57 1.03
N ARG A 189 4.88 13.43 0.92
CA ARG A 189 5.01 14.87 0.63
C ARG A 189 5.09 15.74 1.89
N ASN A 190 5.18 15.14 3.08
CA ASN A 190 5.13 15.83 4.38
C ASN A 190 3.82 16.58 4.63
N ILE A 191 2.73 16.08 4.08
CA ILE A 191 1.37 16.58 4.28
C ILE A 191 0.74 15.77 5.40
N ILE A 192 0.06 16.45 6.32
CA ILE A 192 -0.72 15.82 7.39
C ILE A 192 -2.16 15.69 6.89
N ILE A 193 -2.70 14.48 6.94
CA ILE A 193 -4.10 14.20 6.61
C ILE A 193 -4.67 13.31 7.72
N ASN A 194 -5.94 13.49 8.04
CA ASN A 194 -6.66 12.65 8.98
C ASN A 194 -7.71 11.76 8.29
N ALA A 195 -8.33 10.88 9.06
CA ALA A 195 -9.32 9.94 8.52
C ALA A 195 -10.59 10.65 8.02
N GLU A 196 -10.97 11.76 8.62
CA GLU A 196 -12.13 12.55 8.23
C GLU A 196 -11.92 13.20 6.85
N SER A 197 -10.74 13.77 6.60
CA SER A 197 -10.36 14.31 5.30
C SER A 197 -10.43 13.25 4.20
N ILE A 198 -9.93 12.03 4.48
CA ILE A 198 -10.03 10.90 3.55
C ILE A 198 -11.49 10.59 3.24
N ALA A 199 -12.34 10.50 4.27
CA ALA A 199 -13.77 10.21 4.11
C ALA A 199 -14.50 11.29 3.30
N LYS A 200 -14.20 12.58 3.53
CA LYS A 200 -14.78 13.69 2.76
C LYS A 200 -14.41 13.61 1.28
N VAL A 201 -13.15 13.34 0.94
CA VAL A 201 -12.74 13.15 -0.46
C VAL A 201 -13.47 11.95 -1.08
N GLU A 202 -13.61 10.83 -0.37
CA GLU A 202 -14.38 9.67 -0.88
C GLU A 202 -15.86 10.02 -1.11
N GLN A 203 -16.47 10.78 -0.20
CA GLN A 203 -17.85 11.24 -0.33
C GLN A 203 -18.04 12.16 -1.54
N MET A 204 -17.11 13.07 -1.80
CA MET A 204 -17.14 13.95 -2.99
C MET A 204 -17.13 13.13 -4.29
N PHE A 205 -16.28 12.13 -4.37
CA PHE A 205 -16.21 11.26 -5.55
C PHE A 205 -17.42 10.33 -5.69
N SER A 206 -18.14 10.00 -4.63
CA SER A 206 -19.35 9.19 -4.67
C SER A 206 -20.60 9.99 -5.07
N ASN A 207 -20.68 11.27 -4.70
CA ASN A 207 -21.83 12.13 -4.95
C ASN A 207 -21.76 12.84 -6.31
N ASN A 208 -22.58 12.37 -7.28
CA ASN A 208 -22.64 12.96 -8.64
C ASN A 208 -23.33 14.31 -8.70
N ARG A 209 -24.03 14.74 -7.64
CA ARG A 209 -24.91 15.93 -7.63
C ARG A 209 -24.38 17.08 -6.78
N LYS A 210 -23.43 16.85 -5.88
CA LYS A 210 -22.86 17.90 -5.02
C LYS A 210 -21.72 18.64 -5.72
N LYS A 211 -21.65 19.95 -5.50
CA LYS A 211 -20.57 20.83 -5.98
C LYS A 211 -19.43 20.83 -4.96
N LEU A 212 -18.24 21.25 -5.38
CA LEU A 212 -17.09 21.39 -4.49
C LEU A 212 -17.39 22.39 -3.35
N SER A 213 -18.13 23.46 -3.64
CA SER A 213 -18.62 24.45 -2.67
C SER A 213 -19.43 23.87 -1.51
N ASP A 214 -20.00 22.66 -1.67
CA ASP A 214 -20.74 21.99 -0.58
C ASP A 214 -19.78 21.37 0.48
N TYR A 215 -18.48 21.39 0.22
CA TYR A 215 -17.44 20.80 1.06
C TYR A 215 -16.37 21.80 1.51
N THR A 216 -16.39 23.02 0.95
CA THR A 216 -15.46 24.11 1.27
C THR A 216 -16.22 25.42 1.32
N SER A 217 -15.93 26.30 2.27
CA SER A 217 -16.61 27.59 2.44
C SER A 217 -16.27 28.62 1.36
N ASP A 218 -15.18 28.43 0.59
CA ASP A 218 -14.60 29.48 -0.26
C ASP A 218 -14.54 29.15 -1.78
N CYS A 219 -14.98 28.00 -2.23
CA CYS A 219 -14.82 27.62 -3.64
C CYS A 219 -16.10 27.81 -4.46
N GLY A 220 -16.21 28.97 -5.12
CA GLY A 220 -17.37 29.34 -5.99
C GLY A 220 -17.39 28.65 -7.37
N GLN A 221 -16.47 27.70 -7.67
CA GLN A 221 -16.38 27.06 -8.97
C GLN A 221 -16.95 25.65 -8.98
N THR A 222 -17.78 25.35 -9.97
CA THR A 222 -18.28 24.00 -10.22
C THR A 222 -17.18 23.19 -10.91
N VAL A 223 -16.41 22.42 -10.13
CA VAL A 223 -15.38 21.52 -10.66
C VAL A 223 -15.99 20.14 -10.81
N GLY A 224 -15.94 19.56 -12.01
CA GLY A 224 -16.34 18.18 -12.22
C GLY A 224 -15.38 17.23 -11.47
N LYS A 225 -15.89 16.11 -10.95
CA LYS A 225 -15.12 15.12 -10.14
C LYS A 225 -13.76 14.74 -10.67
N ARG A 226 -13.57 14.79 -11.99
CA ARG A 226 -12.31 14.41 -12.64
C ARG A 226 -11.30 15.54 -12.71
N ASN A 227 -11.71 16.77 -12.42
CA ASN A 227 -10.89 17.98 -12.56
C ASN A 227 -10.51 18.60 -11.20
N ILE A 228 -10.61 17.84 -10.10
CA ILE A 228 -10.15 18.30 -8.78
C ILE A 228 -8.64 18.54 -8.84
N SER A 229 -8.25 19.79 -8.56
CA SER A 229 -6.85 20.21 -8.51
C SER A 229 -6.21 19.91 -7.14
N GLN A 230 -4.89 20.05 -7.04
CA GLN A 230 -4.19 19.97 -5.76
C GLN A 230 -4.71 21.04 -4.79
N THR A 231 -4.97 22.26 -5.26
CA THR A 231 -5.50 23.37 -4.47
C THR A 231 -6.89 23.05 -3.89
N ASP A 232 -7.75 22.35 -4.65
CA ASP A 232 -9.06 21.94 -4.16
C ASP A 232 -8.92 20.89 -3.03
N LEU A 233 -7.93 20.00 -3.13
CA LEU A 233 -7.64 19.03 -2.09
C LEU A 233 -7.04 19.70 -0.84
N ASP A 234 -6.17 20.69 -1.02
CA ASP A 234 -5.63 21.49 0.07
C ASP A 234 -6.75 22.16 0.85
N ALA A 235 -7.69 22.84 0.17
CA ALA A 235 -8.85 23.51 0.78
C ALA A 235 -9.75 22.54 1.57
N ILE A 236 -9.95 21.30 1.07
CA ILE A 236 -10.74 20.29 1.78
C ILE A 236 -10.03 19.84 3.06
N VAL A 237 -8.72 19.65 3.01
CA VAL A 237 -7.93 19.22 4.16
C VAL A 237 -7.85 20.32 5.21
N GLU A 238 -7.63 21.58 4.83
CA GLU A 238 -7.61 22.74 5.74
C GLU A 238 -8.96 22.88 6.45
N PHE A 239 -10.07 22.85 5.72
CA PHE A 239 -11.42 22.92 6.30
C PHE A 239 -11.70 21.81 7.31
N THR A 240 -11.16 20.61 7.11
CA THR A 240 -11.33 19.49 8.05
C THR A 240 -10.44 19.62 9.29
N SER A 241 -9.28 20.24 9.17
CA SER A 241 -8.35 20.44 10.28
C SER A 241 -8.83 21.53 11.24
N GLU A 242 -9.54 22.55 10.75
CA GLU A 242 -10.12 23.63 11.57
C GLU A 242 -11.32 23.15 12.40
N SER A 243 -12.06 22.13 11.94
CA SER A 243 -13.22 21.59 12.68
C SER A 243 -12.86 20.76 13.90
N GLU A 244 -11.59 20.41 14.13
CA GLU A 244 -11.12 19.73 15.34
C GLU A 244 -10.72 20.68 16.51
N ILE A 245 -10.87 22.01 16.33
CA ILE A 245 -10.47 23.03 17.34
C ILE A 245 -11.68 23.54 18.18
N TYR A 246 -12.88 22.97 17.99
CA TYR A 246 -14.07 23.34 18.78
C TYR A 246 -14.68 22.17 19.54
#